data_1b2ba2b119a12fd463d35639425d60f3
#
_entry.id   1b2ba2b119a12fd463d35639425d60f3
#
_cell.length_a   1.000
_cell.length_b   1.000
_cell.length_c   1.000
_cell.angle_alpha   90.00
_cell.angle_beta   90.00
_cell.angle_gamma   90.00
#
_symmetry.space_group_name_H-M   'P 1'
#
loop_
_entity.id
_entity.type
_entity.pdbx_description
1 polymer ?
#
loop_
_entity_poly.entity_id
_entity_poly.type
_entity_poly.pdbx_seq_one_letter_code
_entity_poly.pdbx_strand_id
1 'polypeptide(L)'
;MARTLDEWIACRRARFYGDFLAKTGQPADTPLFDCDHFEATERGAHALLRLVLEGRKRAASSALPAFAAHGKKLPEPGALSLITDFYGRPGCVIETETVAVVPFSDVTAELAASEGEGDALESWRASHRRFFETDGRENGYVFREDMPVVFETFRVVCRGEEPRAAVDPRAEETVRAFAARLNGLLGGALESVYLTGSATYGDFHPGYSDLDFFFTSRRPLTQTDFEKAHVLYAEYRAKNDGWFSVLEGDVVHRDALASGECDTLYWGTSRDRFKPRCDLSGYSMRSFLVHGVLLEGIEQRARIPWPEEAVIRAQARHMCDTVRDYAGQAGENAHYADWLLLLSQTLYTLITGSTTGKTAATKWLHAHVEDAALKIALAAALDVRFHPETYRKSLGETFTKPMQRLREDIAALL
;
A
#
# COMPACT_ATOMS: atom_id res chain seq x y z
N MET A 1 12.39 -9.55 19.88
CA MET A 1 11.03 -10.00 19.55
C MET A 1 10.64 -9.40 18.21
N ALA A 2 10.15 -10.19 17.28
CA ALA A 2 9.63 -9.68 16.02
C ALA A 2 8.44 -8.74 16.32
N ARG A 3 8.39 -7.56 15.70
CA ARG A 3 7.26 -6.64 15.83
C ARG A 3 6.10 -7.14 14.97
N THR A 4 4.88 -6.99 15.46
CA THR A 4 3.69 -7.20 14.63
C THR A 4 3.50 -6.01 13.66
N LEU A 5 2.64 -6.18 12.66
CA LEU A 5 2.24 -5.07 11.78
C LEU A 5 1.66 -3.90 12.58
N ASP A 6 0.79 -4.19 13.55
CA ASP A 6 0.14 -3.17 14.38
C ASP A 6 1.15 -2.40 15.24
N GLU A 7 2.12 -3.10 15.85
CA GLU A 7 3.21 -2.46 16.59
C GLU A 7 4.08 -1.57 15.70
N TRP A 8 4.35 -2.00 14.47
CA TRP A 8 5.10 -1.21 13.52
C TRP A 8 4.33 0.06 13.10
N ILE A 9 3.03 -0.07 12.79
CA ILE A 9 2.16 1.07 12.46
C ILE A 9 2.09 2.04 13.64
N ALA A 10 1.90 1.53 14.87
CA ALA A 10 1.88 2.35 16.06
C ALA A 10 3.20 3.13 16.26
N CYS A 11 4.35 2.47 16.06
CA CYS A 11 5.65 3.14 16.10
C CYS A 11 5.78 4.25 15.04
N ARG A 12 5.27 4.03 13.83
CA ARG A 12 5.29 5.05 12.77
C ARG A 12 4.44 6.26 13.11
N ARG A 13 3.23 6.04 13.64
CA ARG A 13 2.34 7.12 14.11
C ARG A 13 3.02 7.96 15.19
N ALA A 14 3.56 7.29 16.22
CA ALA A 14 4.24 7.96 17.33
C ALA A 14 5.45 8.76 16.85
N ARG A 15 6.26 8.21 15.95
CA ARG A 15 7.42 8.91 15.37
C ARG A 15 6.98 10.11 14.54
N PHE A 16 6.02 9.93 13.62
CA PHE A 16 5.53 11.01 12.77
C PHE A 16 4.98 12.19 13.60
N TYR A 17 4.18 11.87 14.62
CA TYR A 17 3.62 12.90 15.50
C TYR A 17 4.70 13.56 16.37
N GLY A 18 5.63 12.79 16.92
CA GLY A 18 6.76 13.33 17.68
C GLY A 18 7.68 14.24 16.84
N ASP A 19 7.96 13.87 15.60
CA ASP A 19 8.72 14.70 14.66
C ASP A 19 7.98 16.02 14.35
N PHE A 20 6.65 15.97 14.21
CA PHE A 20 5.82 17.17 14.05
C PHE A 20 5.91 18.09 15.29
N LEU A 21 5.72 17.55 16.49
CA LEU A 21 5.81 18.34 17.72
C LEU A 21 7.18 19.02 17.88
N ALA A 22 8.25 18.26 17.62
CA ALA A 22 9.61 18.78 17.68
C ALA A 22 9.86 19.90 16.66
N LYS A 23 9.38 19.76 15.43
CA LYS A 23 9.53 20.77 14.35
C LYS A 23 8.73 22.05 14.64
N THR A 24 7.59 21.93 15.31
CA THR A 24 6.73 23.09 15.64
C THR A 24 7.00 23.70 17.00
N GLY A 25 7.94 23.11 17.77
CA GLY A 25 8.28 23.58 19.12
C GLY A 25 7.18 23.33 20.14
N GLN A 26 6.27 22.40 19.88
CA GLN A 26 5.24 22.01 20.83
C GLN A 26 5.80 21.05 21.89
N PRO A 27 5.22 21.02 23.10
CA PRO A 27 5.61 20.06 24.14
C PRO A 27 5.51 18.61 23.62
N ALA A 28 6.50 17.79 23.95
CA ALA A 28 6.55 16.39 23.50
C ALA A 28 5.39 15.52 24.01
N ASP A 29 4.73 15.97 25.07
CA ASP A 29 3.55 15.33 25.68
C ASP A 29 2.21 15.95 25.22
N THR A 30 2.21 16.81 24.20
CA THR A 30 0.98 17.34 23.60
C THR A 30 0.11 16.17 23.12
N PRO A 31 -1.12 16.03 23.67
CA PRO A 31 -1.95 14.88 23.35
C PRO A 31 -2.56 15.00 21.94
N LEU A 32 -2.72 13.87 21.25
CA LEU A 32 -3.64 13.77 20.13
C LEU A 32 -5.07 13.76 20.66
N PHE A 33 -5.95 14.52 20.01
CA PHE A 33 -7.38 14.44 20.24
C PHE A 33 -7.93 13.12 19.70
N ASP A 34 -7.59 12.81 18.45
CA ASP A 34 -7.97 11.55 17.80
C ASP A 34 -6.87 11.04 16.84
N CYS A 35 -6.95 9.74 16.50
CA CYS A 35 -6.07 9.10 15.53
C CYS A 35 -6.86 8.08 14.75
N ASP A 36 -7.38 8.46 13.59
CA ASP A 36 -8.28 7.62 12.80
C ASP A 36 -8.25 7.96 11.30
N HIS A 37 -9.00 7.22 10.50
CA HIS A 37 -9.23 7.47 9.09
C HIS A 37 -10.69 7.86 8.84
N PHE A 38 -10.93 8.56 7.75
CA PHE A 38 -12.29 8.85 7.28
C PHE A 38 -12.89 7.61 6.62
N GLU A 39 -14.20 7.38 6.85
CA GLU A 39 -14.99 6.39 6.14
C GLU A 39 -14.56 4.92 6.41
N ALA A 40 -15.48 3.98 6.32
CA ALA A 40 -15.28 2.57 6.72
C ALA A 40 -14.65 1.69 5.64
N THR A 41 -14.49 2.18 4.40
CA THR A 41 -13.90 1.41 3.30
C THR A 41 -12.53 1.95 2.90
N GLU A 42 -11.63 1.06 2.47
CA GLU A 42 -10.31 1.48 1.98
C GLU A 42 -10.41 2.55 0.88
N ARG A 43 -11.28 2.32 -0.10
CA ARG A 43 -11.47 3.25 -1.21
C ARG A 43 -11.95 4.63 -0.73
N GLY A 44 -12.91 4.65 0.18
CA GLY A 44 -13.44 5.88 0.77
C GLY A 44 -12.39 6.60 1.62
N ALA A 45 -11.77 5.89 2.56
CA ALA A 45 -10.72 6.43 3.42
C ALA A 45 -9.58 7.08 2.62
N HIS A 46 -9.09 6.39 1.59
CA HIS A 46 -8.04 6.93 0.73
C HIS A 46 -8.49 8.10 -0.14
N ALA A 47 -9.74 8.08 -0.64
CA ALA A 47 -10.29 9.19 -1.41
C ALA A 47 -10.42 10.45 -0.55
N LEU A 48 -10.97 10.32 0.67
CA LEU A 48 -11.14 11.43 1.58
C LEU A 48 -9.81 12.00 2.08
N LEU A 49 -8.84 11.14 2.41
CA LEU A 49 -7.50 11.59 2.79
C LEU A 49 -6.83 12.40 1.66
N ARG A 50 -7.01 12.00 0.37
CA ARG A 50 -6.51 12.80 -0.76
C ARG A 50 -7.16 14.19 -0.80
N LEU A 51 -8.48 14.28 -0.62
CA LEU A 51 -9.19 15.56 -0.57
C LEU A 51 -8.67 16.47 0.55
N VAL A 52 -8.33 15.90 1.72
CA VAL A 52 -7.68 16.64 2.82
C VAL A 52 -6.30 17.15 2.40
N LEU A 53 -5.47 16.27 1.82
CA LEU A 53 -4.12 16.64 1.38
C LEU A 53 -4.15 17.65 0.22
N GLU A 54 -5.16 17.62 -0.64
CA GLU A 54 -5.39 18.64 -1.68
C GLU A 54 -5.95 19.97 -1.13
N GLY A 55 -6.37 20.00 0.15
CA GLY A 55 -6.99 21.16 0.78
C GLY A 55 -8.45 21.41 0.35
N ARG A 56 -9.08 20.43 -0.28
CA ARG A 56 -10.50 20.45 -0.70
C ARG A 56 -11.41 20.07 0.45
N LYS A 57 -11.08 19.00 1.19
CA LYS A 57 -11.79 18.64 2.43
C LYS A 57 -11.16 19.41 3.60
N ARG A 58 -11.95 20.30 4.17
CA ARG A 58 -11.55 21.18 5.30
C ARG A 58 -12.53 21.10 6.47
N ALA A 59 -13.50 20.20 6.38
CA ALA A 59 -14.43 19.92 7.47
C ALA A 59 -14.78 18.42 7.49
N ALA A 60 -15.29 17.98 8.63
CA ALA A 60 -15.89 16.68 8.83
C ALA A 60 -17.15 16.82 9.66
N SER A 61 -18.12 15.95 9.40
CA SER A 61 -19.36 15.87 10.18
C SER A 61 -19.49 14.52 10.88
N SER A 62 -19.93 14.54 12.13
CA SER A 62 -20.15 13.34 12.93
C SER A 62 -21.46 13.45 13.71
N ALA A 63 -22.12 12.35 14.00
CA ALA A 63 -23.32 12.35 14.81
C ALA A 63 -22.96 12.68 16.27
N LEU A 64 -23.61 13.68 16.86
CA LEU A 64 -23.41 13.98 18.30
C LEU A 64 -23.69 12.77 19.20
N PRO A 65 -24.71 11.93 18.95
CA PRO A 65 -24.92 10.72 19.75
C PRO A 65 -23.77 9.73 19.71
N ALA A 66 -22.98 9.66 18.63
CA ALA A 66 -21.83 8.76 18.53
C ALA A 66 -20.72 9.15 19.53
N PHE A 67 -20.50 10.45 19.76
CA PHE A 67 -19.55 10.89 20.80
C PHE A 67 -19.94 10.41 22.18
N ALA A 68 -21.24 10.48 22.51
CA ALA A 68 -21.75 9.99 23.79
C ALA A 68 -21.63 8.46 23.92
N ALA A 69 -21.91 7.71 22.84
CA ALA A 69 -21.79 6.26 22.80
C ALA A 69 -20.33 5.78 23.05
N HIS A 70 -19.36 6.51 22.56
CA HIS A 70 -17.94 6.21 22.74
C HIS A 70 -17.30 6.90 23.97
N GLY A 71 -18.05 7.68 24.73
CA GLY A 71 -17.52 8.47 25.85
C GLY A 71 -16.49 9.51 25.40
N LYS A 72 -16.49 9.91 24.14
CA LYS A 72 -15.59 10.92 23.57
C LYS A 72 -16.11 12.33 23.86
N LYS A 73 -15.18 13.27 24.12
CA LYS A 73 -15.50 14.71 24.15
C LYS A 73 -15.57 15.23 22.72
N LEU A 74 -16.21 16.38 22.53
CA LEU A 74 -16.11 17.12 21.28
C LEU A 74 -14.69 17.69 21.10
N PRO A 75 -14.19 17.82 19.85
CA PRO A 75 -12.96 18.54 19.61
C PRO A 75 -13.13 20.03 20.01
N GLU A 76 -12.03 20.66 20.37
CA GLU A 76 -11.98 22.09 20.67
C GLU A 76 -11.03 22.78 19.68
N PRO A 77 -11.21 24.08 19.39
CA PRO A 77 -10.24 24.81 18.57
C PRO A 77 -8.81 24.66 19.10
N GLY A 78 -7.88 24.31 18.21
CA GLY A 78 -6.49 23.96 18.54
C GLY A 78 -6.24 22.49 18.84
N ALA A 79 -7.26 21.63 18.90
CA ALA A 79 -7.08 20.20 19.05
C ALA A 79 -6.34 19.62 17.82
N LEU A 80 -5.41 18.70 18.08
CA LEU A 80 -4.62 18.04 17.04
C LEU A 80 -5.11 16.62 16.83
N SER A 81 -5.42 16.25 15.59
CA SER A 81 -5.78 14.89 15.21
C SER A 81 -4.85 14.35 14.13
N LEU A 82 -4.48 13.08 14.24
CA LEU A 82 -3.70 12.36 13.23
C LEU A 82 -4.65 11.64 12.30
N ILE A 83 -4.77 12.12 11.07
CA ILE A 83 -5.53 11.42 10.04
C ILE A 83 -4.62 10.39 9.38
N THR A 84 -5.10 9.16 9.35
CA THR A 84 -4.39 8.03 8.76
C THR A 84 -5.03 7.60 7.43
N ASP A 85 -4.33 6.75 6.69
CA ASP A 85 -4.97 5.94 5.66
C ASP A 85 -5.75 4.77 6.30
N PHE A 86 -6.47 3.99 5.50
CA PHE A 86 -7.24 2.83 5.96
C PHE A 86 -6.41 1.81 6.75
N TYR A 87 -5.12 1.71 6.50
CA TYR A 87 -4.20 0.81 7.19
C TYR A 87 -3.51 1.43 8.40
N GLY A 88 -3.92 2.64 8.76
CA GLY A 88 -3.39 3.33 9.92
C GLY A 88 -2.03 4.01 9.70
N ARG A 89 -1.55 4.16 8.44
CA ARG A 89 -0.32 4.92 8.16
C ARG A 89 -0.61 6.42 8.26
N PRO A 90 0.34 7.22 8.79
CA PRO A 90 0.12 8.65 9.02
C PRO A 90 -0.01 9.42 7.70
N GLY A 91 -1.18 9.98 7.43
CA GLY A 91 -1.47 10.80 6.27
C GLY A 91 -1.23 12.29 6.51
N CYS A 92 -1.73 12.83 7.61
CA CYS A 92 -1.48 14.22 8.01
C CYS A 92 -1.85 14.47 9.48
N VAL A 93 -1.32 15.54 10.06
CA VAL A 93 -1.88 16.14 11.28
C VAL A 93 -2.78 17.29 10.87
N ILE A 94 -4.00 17.29 11.39
CA ILE A 94 -4.94 18.41 11.28
C ILE A 94 -5.06 19.13 12.63
N GLU A 95 -5.37 20.42 12.57
CA GLU A 95 -5.71 21.23 13.74
C GLU A 95 -7.13 21.74 13.58
N THR A 96 -7.98 21.48 14.57
CA THR A 96 -9.36 21.96 14.63
C THR A 96 -9.38 23.48 14.65
N GLU A 97 -10.14 24.10 13.77
CA GLU A 97 -10.34 25.55 13.72
C GLU A 97 -11.63 25.97 14.41
N THR A 98 -12.74 25.32 14.07
CA THR A 98 -14.05 25.60 14.67
C THR A 98 -14.86 24.31 14.85
N VAL A 99 -15.77 24.35 15.82
CA VAL A 99 -16.74 23.26 16.04
C VAL A 99 -18.13 23.89 16.18
N ALA A 100 -19.08 23.38 15.42
CA ALA A 100 -20.50 23.77 15.49
C ALA A 100 -21.38 22.52 15.64
N VAL A 101 -22.45 22.65 16.39
CA VAL A 101 -23.47 21.60 16.49
C VAL A 101 -24.75 22.13 15.88
N VAL A 102 -25.22 21.50 14.81
CA VAL A 102 -26.41 21.90 14.07
C VAL A 102 -27.32 20.68 13.82
N PRO A 103 -28.64 20.84 13.78
CA PRO A 103 -29.52 19.78 13.30
C PRO A 103 -29.14 19.35 11.87
N PHE A 104 -29.26 18.07 11.54
CA PHE A 104 -28.96 17.60 10.17
C PHE A 104 -29.77 18.35 9.10
N SER A 105 -31.04 18.65 9.38
CA SER A 105 -31.94 19.45 8.49
C SER A 105 -31.39 20.86 8.22
N ASP A 106 -30.66 21.42 9.16
CA ASP A 106 -30.21 22.82 9.11
C ASP A 106 -28.81 22.98 8.53
N VAL A 107 -28.18 21.87 8.10
CA VAL A 107 -26.88 21.93 7.39
C VAL A 107 -27.03 22.74 6.11
N THR A 108 -26.22 23.79 6.00
CA THR A 108 -26.25 24.71 4.85
C THR A 108 -25.37 24.19 3.70
N ALA A 109 -25.60 24.73 2.50
CA ALA A 109 -24.76 24.41 1.33
C ALA A 109 -23.27 24.78 1.57
N GLU A 110 -23.01 25.83 2.36
CA GLU A 110 -21.65 26.27 2.69
C GLU A 110 -20.94 25.26 3.61
N LEU A 111 -21.64 24.76 4.65
CA LEU A 111 -21.10 23.70 5.51
C LEU A 111 -20.85 22.41 4.72
N ALA A 112 -21.81 21.97 3.93
CA ALA A 112 -21.66 20.78 3.09
C ALA A 112 -20.48 20.91 2.09
N ALA A 113 -20.33 22.07 1.45
CA ALA A 113 -19.23 22.33 0.52
C ALA A 113 -17.85 22.34 1.19
N SER A 114 -17.74 22.69 2.50
CA SER A 114 -16.48 22.67 3.24
C SER A 114 -15.92 21.26 3.43
N GLU A 115 -16.75 20.22 3.34
CA GLU A 115 -16.30 18.83 3.35
C GLU A 115 -15.64 18.41 2.02
N GLY A 116 -15.86 19.14 0.93
CA GLY A 116 -15.18 18.91 -0.36
C GLY A 116 -15.52 17.60 -1.06
N GLU A 117 -16.58 16.91 -0.62
CA GLU A 117 -16.97 15.59 -1.11
C GLU A 117 -17.99 15.63 -2.27
N GLY A 118 -18.47 16.82 -2.62
CA GLY A 118 -19.41 17.05 -3.71
C GLY A 118 -19.86 18.51 -3.77
N ASP A 119 -20.49 18.89 -4.89
CA ASP A 119 -20.83 20.29 -5.18
C ASP A 119 -22.26 20.68 -4.79
N ALA A 120 -23.10 19.73 -4.36
CA ALA A 120 -24.49 19.97 -4.08
C ALA A 120 -24.92 19.50 -2.68
N LEU A 121 -25.65 20.37 -1.94
CA LEU A 121 -26.20 20.05 -0.63
C LEU A 121 -27.07 18.78 -0.65
N GLU A 122 -27.84 18.57 -1.72
CA GLU A 122 -28.72 17.41 -1.86
C GLU A 122 -27.92 16.09 -1.95
N SER A 123 -26.79 16.09 -2.67
CA SER A 123 -25.91 14.91 -2.73
C SER A 123 -25.25 14.64 -1.38
N TRP A 124 -24.81 15.69 -0.68
CA TRP A 124 -24.30 15.61 0.68
C TRP A 124 -25.34 14.99 1.64
N ARG A 125 -26.56 15.53 1.65
CA ARG A 125 -27.66 15.00 2.48
C ARG A 125 -27.95 13.53 2.18
N ALA A 126 -27.97 13.14 0.92
CA ALA A 126 -28.25 11.75 0.53
C ALA A 126 -27.15 10.78 0.97
N SER A 127 -25.88 11.16 0.87
CA SER A 127 -24.74 10.33 1.32
C SER A 127 -24.67 10.25 2.84
N HIS A 128 -24.79 11.40 3.53
CA HIS A 128 -24.68 11.46 4.99
C HIS A 128 -25.88 10.83 5.72
N ARG A 129 -27.09 10.87 5.14
CA ARG A 129 -28.22 10.11 5.68
C ARG A 129 -27.91 8.63 5.71
N ARG A 130 -27.41 8.06 4.60
CA ARG A 130 -27.02 6.64 4.54
C ARG A 130 -25.89 6.31 5.51
N PHE A 131 -24.92 7.20 5.61
CA PHE A 131 -23.82 7.06 6.56
C PHE A 131 -24.37 7.02 8.00
N PHE A 132 -25.13 8.02 8.44
CA PHE A 132 -25.65 8.09 9.81
C PHE A 132 -26.66 6.99 10.14
N GLU A 133 -27.42 6.48 9.16
CA GLU A 133 -28.25 5.30 9.34
C GLU A 133 -27.43 4.03 9.60
N THR A 134 -26.28 3.91 8.96
CA THR A 134 -25.37 2.77 9.15
C THR A 134 -24.60 2.89 10.46
N ASP A 135 -23.98 4.04 10.68
CA ASP A 135 -23.26 4.37 11.90
C ASP A 135 -24.16 4.25 13.16
N GLY A 136 -25.42 4.67 13.03
CA GLY A 136 -26.39 4.54 14.14
C GLY A 136 -26.68 3.11 14.54
N ARG A 137 -26.68 2.16 13.60
CA ARG A 137 -26.84 0.73 13.92
C ARG A 137 -25.67 0.17 14.72
N GLU A 138 -24.46 0.66 14.42
CA GLU A 138 -23.23 0.24 15.07
C GLU A 138 -23.06 0.92 16.43
N ASN A 139 -23.46 2.16 16.56
CA ASN A 139 -23.26 3.01 17.74
C ASN A 139 -24.52 3.19 18.62
N GLY A 140 -25.62 2.49 18.32
CA GLY A 140 -26.79 2.43 19.18
C GLY A 140 -27.65 3.69 19.17
N TYR A 141 -27.64 4.49 18.10
CA TYR A 141 -28.55 5.61 17.92
C TYR A 141 -29.40 5.45 16.65
N VAL A 142 -30.49 6.20 16.55
CA VAL A 142 -31.38 6.21 15.38
C VAL A 142 -31.24 7.56 14.67
N PHE A 143 -30.93 7.51 13.39
CA PHE A 143 -30.90 8.72 12.56
C PHE A 143 -32.28 9.38 12.52
N ARG A 144 -32.30 10.71 12.60
CA ARG A 144 -33.46 11.58 12.44
C ARG A 144 -33.03 12.86 11.74
N GLU A 145 -33.91 13.51 11.03
CA GLU A 145 -33.64 14.78 10.33
C GLU A 145 -33.26 15.93 11.32
N ASP A 146 -33.79 15.88 12.52
CA ASP A 146 -33.47 16.84 13.60
C ASP A 146 -32.28 16.41 14.47
N MET A 147 -31.60 15.30 14.11
CA MET A 147 -30.45 14.80 14.86
C MET A 147 -29.30 15.83 14.86
N PRO A 148 -28.73 16.16 16.03
CA PRO A 148 -27.60 17.08 16.09
C PRO A 148 -26.36 16.43 15.46
N VAL A 149 -25.75 17.17 14.54
CA VAL A 149 -24.51 16.85 13.85
C VAL A 149 -23.42 17.83 14.27
N VAL A 150 -22.28 17.28 14.62
CA VAL A 150 -21.07 18.05 14.95
C VAL A 150 -20.31 18.31 13.66
N PHE A 151 -20.17 19.57 13.29
CA PHE A 151 -19.30 20.02 12.22
C PHE A 151 -18.00 20.53 12.81
N GLU A 152 -16.91 19.92 12.42
CA GLU A 152 -15.55 20.34 12.72
C GLU A 152 -14.91 20.90 11.46
N THR A 153 -14.46 22.14 11.48
CA THR A 153 -13.56 22.66 10.45
C THR A 153 -12.11 22.55 10.91
N PHE A 154 -11.21 22.27 9.97
CA PHE A 154 -9.81 22.03 10.28
C PHE A 154 -8.87 22.49 9.17
N ARG A 155 -7.60 22.65 9.51
CA ARG A 155 -6.49 22.86 8.57
C ARG A 155 -5.42 21.79 8.72
N VAL A 156 -4.75 21.46 7.64
CA VAL A 156 -3.57 20.56 7.66
C VAL A 156 -2.36 21.33 8.19
N VAL A 157 -1.77 20.86 9.28
CA VAL A 157 -0.58 21.47 9.92
C VAL A 157 0.70 20.67 9.67
N CYS A 158 0.57 19.39 9.33
CA CYS A 158 1.68 18.56 8.89
C CYS A 158 1.21 17.55 7.87
N ARG A 159 1.97 17.39 6.78
CA ARG A 159 1.70 16.37 5.76
C ARG A 159 2.54 15.13 6.03
N GLY A 160 1.93 13.98 5.91
CA GLY A 160 2.54 12.66 6.00
C GLY A 160 2.62 11.96 4.66
N GLU A 161 2.29 10.67 4.65
CA GLU A 161 2.33 9.87 3.45
C GLU A 161 1.06 10.07 2.60
N GLU A 162 1.24 10.12 1.29
CA GLU A 162 0.11 10.06 0.36
C GLU A 162 -0.58 8.69 0.51
N PRO A 163 -1.91 8.66 0.49
CA PRO A 163 -2.63 7.39 0.48
C PRO A 163 -2.28 6.62 -0.78
N ARG A 164 -2.31 5.30 -0.68
CA ARG A 164 -2.04 4.42 -1.82
C ARG A 164 -2.87 4.85 -3.04
N ALA A 165 -2.25 4.83 -4.22
CA ALA A 165 -2.94 5.02 -5.49
C ALA A 165 -4.07 3.98 -5.63
N ALA A 166 -5.14 4.34 -6.31
CA ALA A 166 -6.20 3.38 -6.62
C ALA A 166 -5.61 2.24 -7.45
N VAL A 167 -5.94 1.00 -7.07
CA VAL A 167 -5.58 -0.17 -7.87
C VAL A 167 -6.33 -0.11 -9.20
N ASP A 168 -5.65 -0.51 -10.28
CA ASP A 168 -6.29 -0.65 -11.59
C ASP A 168 -7.42 -1.70 -11.49
N PRO A 169 -8.67 -1.36 -11.83
CA PRO A 169 -9.79 -2.30 -11.75
C PRO A 169 -9.58 -3.58 -12.56
N ARG A 170 -8.85 -3.49 -13.67
CA ARG A 170 -8.52 -4.64 -14.52
C ARG A 170 -7.50 -5.56 -13.85
N ALA A 171 -6.56 -5.02 -13.07
CA ALA A 171 -5.65 -5.85 -12.26
C ALA A 171 -6.43 -6.65 -11.21
N GLU A 172 -7.37 -6.01 -10.50
CA GLU A 172 -8.24 -6.70 -9.55
C GLU A 172 -9.09 -7.79 -10.23
N GLU A 173 -9.76 -7.45 -11.34
CA GLU A 173 -10.59 -8.39 -12.11
C GLU A 173 -9.77 -9.59 -12.58
N THR A 174 -8.56 -9.37 -13.09
CA THR A 174 -7.67 -10.43 -13.56
C THR A 174 -7.30 -11.39 -12.44
N VAL A 175 -6.88 -10.85 -11.28
CA VAL A 175 -6.50 -11.67 -10.12
C VAL A 175 -7.70 -12.44 -9.56
N ARG A 176 -8.89 -11.82 -9.47
CA ARG A 176 -10.13 -12.52 -9.05
C ARG A 176 -10.50 -13.64 -10.01
N ALA A 177 -10.47 -13.38 -11.32
CA ALA A 177 -10.78 -14.39 -12.33
C ALA A 177 -9.79 -15.57 -12.28
N PHE A 178 -8.51 -15.29 -12.11
CA PHE A 178 -7.48 -16.31 -11.91
C PHE A 178 -7.72 -17.11 -10.62
N ALA A 179 -7.95 -16.43 -9.50
CA ALA A 179 -8.22 -17.07 -8.21
C ALA A 179 -9.44 -17.99 -8.27
N ALA A 180 -10.54 -17.55 -8.88
CA ALA A 180 -11.75 -18.35 -9.05
C ALA A 180 -11.47 -19.63 -9.87
N ARG A 181 -10.71 -19.50 -10.97
CA ARG A 181 -10.34 -20.66 -11.81
C ARG A 181 -9.43 -21.63 -11.06
N LEU A 182 -8.40 -21.12 -10.39
CA LEU A 182 -7.48 -21.92 -9.59
C LEU A 182 -8.21 -22.61 -8.42
N ASN A 183 -9.07 -21.88 -7.71
CA ASN A 183 -9.86 -22.40 -6.60
C ASN A 183 -10.76 -23.58 -7.03
N GLY A 184 -11.37 -23.50 -8.21
CA GLY A 184 -12.14 -24.61 -8.79
C GLY A 184 -11.28 -25.87 -8.99
N LEU A 185 -10.06 -25.74 -9.52
CA LEU A 185 -9.11 -26.83 -9.70
C LEU A 185 -8.62 -27.44 -8.38
N LEU A 186 -8.46 -26.59 -7.36
CA LEU A 186 -8.02 -26.99 -6.01
C LEU A 186 -9.16 -27.46 -5.12
N GLY A 187 -10.39 -27.64 -5.65
CA GLY A 187 -11.54 -28.16 -4.93
C GLY A 187 -12.02 -27.21 -3.81
N GLY A 188 -11.93 -25.91 -4.01
CA GLY A 188 -12.35 -24.90 -3.04
C GLY A 188 -11.34 -24.64 -1.91
N ALA A 189 -10.06 -24.97 -2.13
CA ALA A 189 -9.04 -24.87 -1.10
C ALA A 189 -8.58 -23.44 -0.81
N LEU A 190 -8.75 -22.48 -1.70
CA LEU A 190 -8.35 -21.10 -1.43
C LEU A 190 -9.19 -20.49 -0.31
N GLU A 191 -8.55 -19.67 0.51
CA GLU A 191 -9.18 -18.97 1.65
C GLU A 191 -9.10 -17.46 1.51
N SER A 192 -7.95 -16.95 1.10
CA SER A 192 -7.77 -15.51 0.90
C SER A 192 -7.03 -15.23 -0.40
N VAL A 193 -7.43 -14.18 -1.07
CA VAL A 193 -6.91 -13.72 -2.35
C VAL A 193 -6.41 -12.30 -2.16
N TYR A 194 -5.11 -12.11 -2.30
CA TYR A 194 -4.49 -10.79 -2.23
C TYR A 194 -3.85 -10.41 -3.55
N LEU A 195 -4.00 -9.15 -3.91
CA LEU A 195 -3.15 -8.45 -4.87
C LEU A 195 -1.97 -7.86 -4.11
N THR A 196 -0.78 -7.90 -4.71
CA THR A 196 0.45 -7.39 -4.11
C THR A 196 1.35 -6.71 -5.16
N GLY A 197 2.58 -6.38 -4.82
CA GLY A 197 3.56 -5.85 -5.76
C GLY A 197 3.22 -4.47 -6.36
N SER A 198 3.66 -4.25 -7.58
CA SER A 198 3.59 -2.94 -8.27
C SER A 198 2.16 -2.41 -8.41
N ALA A 199 1.17 -3.27 -8.61
CA ALA A 199 -0.22 -2.88 -8.74
C ALA A 199 -0.77 -2.19 -7.47
N THR A 200 -0.26 -2.56 -6.30
CA THR A 200 -0.69 -1.97 -5.02
C THR A 200 -0.03 -0.63 -4.72
N TYR A 201 0.96 -0.24 -5.49
CA TYR A 201 1.60 1.08 -5.42
C TYR A 201 1.08 2.08 -6.47
N GLY A 202 0.17 1.63 -7.38
CA GLY A 202 -0.16 2.39 -8.57
C GLY A 202 1.02 2.50 -9.55
N ASP A 203 1.93 1.53 -9.51
CA ASP A 203 3.17 1.45 -10.28
C ASP A 203 3.18 0.25 -11.24
N PHE A 204 2.00 -0.27 -11.55
CA PHE A 204 1.81 -1.34 -12.54
C PHE A 204 1.76 -0.75 -13.95
N HIS A 205 2.61 -1.28 -14.83
CA HIS A 205 2.69 -0.87 -16.23
C HIS A 205 2.37 -2.07 -17.12
N PRO A 206 1.17 -2.11 -17.75
CA PRO A 206 0.79 -3.21 -18.64
C PRO A 206 1.82 -3.42 -19.76
N GLY A 207 2.21 -4.67 -19.97
CA GLY A 207 3.23 -5.05 -20.96
C GLY A 207 4.68 -4.94 -20.46
N TYR A 208 4.89 -4.42 -19.23
CA TYR A 208 6.20 -4.34 -18.60
C TYR A 208 6.24 -4.99 -17.22
N SER A 209 5.25 -4.72 -16.36
CA SER A 209 5.19 -5.21 -14.99
C SER A 209 4.58 -6.59 -14.88
N ASP A 210 5.08 -7.40 -13.94
CA ASP A 210 4.38 -8.59 -13.47
C ASP A 210 3.16 -8.19 -12.63
N LEU A 211 2.12 -9.02 -12.65
CA LEU A 211 0.92 -8.86 -11.84
C LEU A 211 0.99 -9.82 -10.64
N ASP A 212 1.41 -9.26 -9.52
CA ASP A 212 1.75 -10.03 -8.34
C ASP A 212 0.52 -10.37 -7.48
N PHE A 213 0.47 -11.60 -6.98
CA PHE A 213 -0.54 -12.06 -6.05
C PHE A 213 0.05 -12.84 -4.86
N PHE A 214 -0.72 -12.95 -3.79
CA PHE A 214 -0.43 -13.84 -2.66
C PHE A 214 -1.74 -14.46 -2.19
N PHE A 215 -1.85 -15.79 -2.29
CA PHE A 215 -3.06 -16.51 -1.89
C PHE A 215 -2.79 -17.40 -0.70
N THR A 216 -3.80 -17.57 0.14
CA THR A 216 -3.76 -18.55 1.22
C THR A 216 -4.72 -19.71 0.95
N SER A 217 -4.37 -20.89 1.43
CA SER A 217 -5.21 -22.07 1.35
C SER A 217 -5.60 -22.59 2.74
N ARG A 218 -6.80 -23.18 2.84
CA ARG A 218 -7.36 -23.75 4.08
C ARG A 218 -6.71 -25.07 4.49
N ARG A 219 -6.10 -25.77 3.55
CA ARG A 219 -5.39 -27.02 3.71
C ARG A 219 -4.04 -26.98 3.00
N PRO A 220 -3.09 -27.81 3.42
CA PRO A 220 -1.87 -28.00 2.65
C PRO A 220 -2.18 -28.40 1.20
N LEU A 221 -1.39 -27.83 0.27
CA LEU A 221 -1.43 -28.25 -1.13
C LEU A 221 -0.67 -29.56 -1.30
N THR A 222 -1.15 -30.39 -2.23
CA THR A 222 -0.57 -31.68 -2.56
C THR A 222 0.12 -31.64 -3.91
N GLN A 223 0.94 -32.64 -4.19
CA GLN A 223 1.54 -32.82 -5.53
C GLN A 223 0.46 -32.87 -6.64
N THR A 224 -0.70 -33.49 -6.35
CA THR A 224 -1.83 -33.53 -7.31
C THR A 224 -2.43 -32.14 -7.55
N ASP A 225 -2.48 -31.27 -6.53
CA ASP A 225 -2.94 -29.87 -6.69
C ASP A 225 -1.96 -29.11 -7.61
N PHE A 226 -0.66 -29.32 -7.43
CA PHE A 226 0.36 -28.74 -8.30
C PHE A 226 0.21 -29.22 -9.75
N GLU A 227 0.03 -30.52 -9.98
CA GLU A 227 -0.15 -31.08 -11.33
C GLU A 227 -1.34 -30.47 -12.06
N LYS A 228 -2.45 -30.24 -11.35
CA LYS A 228 -3.62 -29.53 -11.90
C LYS A 228 -3.31 -28.08 -12.21
N ALA A 229 -2.63 -27.38 -11.29
CA ALA A 229 -2.26 -25.97 -11.46
C ALA A 229 -1.27 -25.79 -12.62
N HIS A 230 -0.35 -26.76 -12.83
CA HIS A 230 0.62 -26.75 -13.93
C HIS A 230 -0.05 -26.73 -15.31
N VAL A 231 -1.15 -27.47 -15.48
CA VAL A 231 -1.93 -27.44 -16.73
C VAL A 231 -2.51 -26.04 -16.99
N LEU A 232 -3.06 -25.41 -15.95
CA LEU A 232 -3.58 -24.04 -16.04
C LEU A 232 -2.45 -23.02 -16.32
N TYR A 233 -1.27 -23.23 -15.73
CA TYR A 233 -0.09 -22.43 -16.00
C TYR A 233 0.27 -22.42 -17.49
N ALA A 234 0.35 -23.59 -18.11
CA ALA A 234 0.65 -23.71 -19.52
C ALA A 234 -0.41 -23.01 -20.40
N GLU A 235 -1.71 -23.14 -20.05
CA GLU A 235 -2.80 -22.44 -20.72
C GLU A 235 -2.62 -20.92 -20.68
N TYR A 236 -2.31 -20.37 -19.52
CA TYR A 236 -2.20 -18.91 -19.33
C TYR A 236 -0.96 -18.33 -19.99
N ARG A 237 0.17 -19.06 -19.95
CA ARG A 237 1.38 -18.64 -20.69
C ARG A 237 1.17 -18.63 -22.21
N ALA A 238 0.38 -19.54 -22.73
CA ALA A 238 0.08 -19.60 -24.17
C ALA A 238 -0.80 -18.42 -24.65
N LYS A 239 -1.60 -17.80 -23.78
CA LYS A 239 -2.47 -16.67 -24.16
C LYS A 239 -1.70 -15.42 -24.55
N ASN A 240 -0.57 -15.16 -23.91
CA ASN A 240 0.27 -13.97 -24.15
C ASN A 240 -0.51 -12.64 -24.21
N ASP A 241 -1.47 -12.47 -23.29
CA ASP A 241 -2.42 -11.34 -23.30
C ASP A 241 -1.96 -10.12 -22.50
N GLY A 242 -0.78 -10.19 -21.86
CA GLY A 242 -0.21 -9.11 -21.04
C GLY A 242 -0.88 -8.94 -19.65
N TRP A 243 -1.88 -9.77 -19.31
CA TRP A 243 -2.56 -9.78 -18.02
C TRP A 243 -2.43 -11.14 -17.33
N PHE A 244 -3.08 -12.18 -17.87
CA PHE A 244 -2.95 -13.51 -17.30
C PHE A 244 -1.57 -14.13 -17.51
N SER A 245 -0.88 -13.76 -18.59
CA SER A 245 0.49 -14.24 -18.86
C SER A 245 1.56 -13.64 -17.96
N VAL A 246 1.27 -12.55 -17.26
CA VAL A 246 2.22 -11.87 -16.35
C VAL A 246 1.89 -12.07 -14.87
N LEU A 247 0.96 -12.97 -14.56
CA LEU A 247 0.66 -13.33 -13.16
C LEU A 247 1.87 -13.97 -12.49
N GLU A 248 2.18 -13.51 -11.28
CA GLU A 248 3.26 -14.04 -10.45
C GLU A 248 2.87 -14.07 -8.98
N GLY A 249 3.20 -15.12 -8.25
CA GLY A 249 2.92 -15.18 -6.82
C GLY A 249 2.98 -16.58 -6.21
N ASP A 250 2.60 -16.65 -4.95
CA ASP A 250 2.59 -17.86 -4.15
C ASP A 250 1.19 -18.22 -3.64
N VAL A 251 0.93 -19.52 -3.52
CA VAL A 251 -0.22 -20.06 -2.77
C VAL A 251 0.33 -20.81 -1.56
N VAL A 252 0.03 -20.33 -0.38
CA VAL A 252 0.61 -20.77 0.90
C VAL A 252 -0.48 -21.29 1.83
N HIS A 253 -0.24 -22.40 2.54
CA HIS A 253 -1.16 -22.87 3.56
C HIS A 253 -1.20 -21.89 4.74
N ARG A 254 -2.42 -21.50 5.17
CA ARG A 254 -2.62 -20.47 6.21
C ARG A 254 -1.92 -20.76 7.55
N ASP A 255 -1.82 -22.04 7.94
CA ASP A 255 -1.21 -22.38 9.24
C ASP A 255 0.32 -22.31 9.19
N ALA A 256 0.91 -22.19 8.00
CA ALA A 256 2.33 -21.98 7.80
C ALA A 256 2.72 -20.50 7.70
N LEU A 257 1.77 -19.57 7.80
CA LEU A 257 2.07 -18.12 7.66
C LEU A 257 3.02 -17.60 8.75
N ALA A 258 3.03 -18.22 9.92
CA ALA A 258 3.94 -17.85 11.00
C ALA A 258 5.37 -18.40 10.81
N SER A 259 5.55 -19.54 10.13
CA SER A 259 6.84 -20.23 9.99
C SER A 259 7.39 -20.23 8.57
N GLY A 260 6.54 -20.09 7.56
CA GLY A 260 6.89 -20.29 6.15
C GLY A 260 7.15 -21.76 5.76
N GLU A 261 6.91 -22.70 6.68
CA GLU A 261 7.23 -24.11 6.48
C GLU A 261 6.01 -24.88 5.94
N CYS A 262 5.83 -24.84 4.64
CA CYS A 262 4.84 -25.64 3.93
C CYS A 262 5.24 -25.83 2.46
N ASP A 263 4.67 -26.86 1.84
CA ASP A 263 4.71 -26.96 0.41
C ASP A 263 3.91 -25.82 -0.22
N THR A 264 4.52 -25.11 -1.14
CA THR A 264 4.02 -23.90 -1.75
C THR A 264 3.94 -24.06 -3.25
N LEU A 265 2.82 -23.66 -3.84
CA LEU A 265 2.72 -23.47 -5.27
C LEU A 265 3.26 -22.07 -5.61
N TYR A 266 4.42 -22.02 -6.25
CA TYR A 266 4.94 -20.80 -6.85
C TYR A 266 4.50 -20.71 -8.32
N TRP A 267 3.93 -19.57 -8.69
CA TRP A 267 3.52 -19.24 -10.04
C TRP A 267 4.33 -18.04 -10.51
N GLY A 268 5.24 -18.24 -11.44
CA GLY A 268 6.14 -17.19 -11.90
C GLY A 268 5.99 -16.87 -13.38
N THR A 269 6.53 -15.76 -13.82
CA THR A 269 6.44 -15.29 -15.22
C THR A 269 7.24 -16.16 -16.19
N SER A 270 8.26 -16.85 -15.73
CA SER A 270 9.10 -17.75 -16.54
C SER A 270 8.88 -19.24 -16.25
N ARG A 271 8.36 -19.57 -15.08
CA ARG A 271 8.16 -20.97 -14.64
C ARG A 271 7.20 -21.05 -13.46
N ASP A 272 6.51 -22.19 -13.34
CA ASP A 272 5.86 -22.62 -12.12
C ASP A 272 6.70 -23.68 -11.40
N ARG A 273 6.49 -23.85 -10.11
CA ARG A 273 7.09 -24.94 -9.34
C ARG A 273 6.35 -25.20 -8.04
N PHE A 274 6.42 -26.45 -7.61
CA PHE A 274 6.10 -26.84 -6.26
C PHE A 274 7.37 -26.78 -5.42
N LYS A 275 7.37 -26.00 -4.34
CA LYS A 275 8.54 -25.79 -3.49
C LYS A 275 8.21 -26.06 -2.04
N PRO A 276 9.14 -26.62 -1.23
CA PRO A 276 8.88 -27.07 0.13
C PRO A 276 8.76 -25.91 1.14
N ARG A 277 9.08 -24.70 0.73
CA ARG A 277 9.06 -23.54 1.63
C ARG A 277 8.72 -22.26 0.89
N CYS A 278 7.85 -21.45 1.51
CA CYS A 278 7.62 -20.07 1.10
C CYS A 278 8.59 -19.16 1.84
N ASP A 279 9.17 -18.20 1.13
CA ASP A 279 9.92 -17.13 1.77
C ASP A 279 8.95 -16.04 2.26
N LEU A 280 8.58 -16.10 3.53
CA LEU A 280 7.74 -15.12 4.21
C LEU A 280 8.56 -14.03 4.90
N SER A 281 9.83 -13.90 4.56
CA SER A 281 10.71 -12.90 5.15
C SER A 281 11.08 -11.79 4.16
N GLY A 282 11.60 -10.70 4.68
CA GLY A 282 12.26 -9.67 3.91
C GLY A 282 11.38 -8.61 3.28
N TYR A 283 11.94 -7.94 2.24
CA TYR A 283 11.34 -6.77 1.61
C TYR A 283 9.96 -7.04 1.01
N SER A 284 9.83 -8.09 0.20
CA SER A 284 8.57 -8.43 -0.47
C SER A 284 7.46 -8.70 0.54
N MET A 285 7.78 -9.38 1.64
CA MET A 285 6.83 -9.65 2.70
C MET A 285 6.49 -8.39 3.49
N ARG A 286 7.46 -7.52 3.81
CA ARG A 286 7.19 -6.22 4.42
C ARG A 286 6.29 -5.36 3.51
N SER A 287 6.56 -5.36 2.22
CA SER A 287 5.73 -4.69 1.21
C SER A 287 4.31 -5.25 1.19
N PHE A 288 4.14 -6.57 1.18
CA PHE A 288 2.84 -7.22 1.24
C PHE A 288 2.07 -6.87 2.51
N LEU A 289 2.70 -6.94 3.68
CA LEU A 289 2.06 -6.61 4.95
C LEU A 289 1.51 -5.18 4.99
N VAL A 290 2.24 -4.24 4.38
CA VAL A 290 1.85 -2.81 4.39
C VAL A 290 0.90 -2.46 3.25
N HIS A 291 1.12 -3.01 2.05
CA HIS A 291 0.47 -2.55 0.83
C HIS A 291 -0.43 -3.59 0.16
N GLY A 292 -0.38 -4.87 0.60
CA GLY A 292 -1.22 -5.91 0.04
C GLY A 292 -2.71 -5.58 0.14
N VAL A 293 -3.48 -5.92 -0.88
CA VAL A 293 -4.93 -5.66 -0.97
C VAL A 293 -5.65 -6.98 -0.86
N LEU A 294 -6.45 -7.15 0.19
CA LEU A 294 -7.37 -8.28 0.27
C LEU A 294 -8.50 -8.08 -0.76
N LEU A 295 -8.56 -8.95 -1.75
CA LEU A 295 -9.61 -8.95 -2.74
C LEU A 295 -10.79 -9.83 -2.31
N GLU A 296 -10.51 -11.02 -1.76
CA GLU A 296 -11.53 -11.99 -1.33
C GLU A 296 -11.05 -12.76 -0.12
N GLY A 297 -12.00 -13.22 0.71
CA GLY A 297 -11.74 -14.12 1.85
C GLY A 297 -11.48 -13.40 3.16
N ILE A 298 -10.57 -13.94 3.98
CA ILE A 298 -10.32 -13.53 5.36
C ILE A 298 -8.95 -12.85 5.47
N GLU A 299 -8.85 -11.76 6.23
CA GLU A 299 -7.57 -11.11 6.50
C GLU A 299 -6.62 -12.03 7.27
N GLN A 300 -5.44 -12.29 6.72
CA GLN A 300 -4.44 -13.23 7.27
C GLN A 300 -3.11 -12.56 7.63
N ARG A 301 -2.89 -11.29 7.25
CA ARG A 301 -1.58 -10.62 7.43
C ARG A 301 -1.13 -10.55 8.88
N ALA A 302 -2.06 -10.46 9.83
CA ALA A 302 -1.74 -10.47 11.27
C ALA A 302 -1.06 -11.77 11.76
N ARG A 303 -1.13 -12.85 10.97
CA ARG A 303 -0.44 -14.13 11.30
C ARG A 303 1.01 -14.17 10.85
N ILE A 304 1.42 -13.23 9.99
CA ILE A 304 2.76 -13.19 9.41
C ILE A 304 3.65 -12.33 10.30
N PRO A 305 4.78 -12.86 10.79
CA PRO A 305 5.72 -12.08 11.58
C PRO A 305 6.25 -10.89 10.78
N TRP A 306 6.40 -9.75 11.45
CA TRP A 306 7.06 -8.61 10.83
C TRP A 306 8.51 -8.93 10.50
N PRO A 307 8.96 -8.75 9.25
CA PRO A 307 10.33 -9.05 8.87
C PRO A 307 11.33 -8.20 9.65
N GLU A 308 12.26 -8.87 10.31
CA GLU A 308 13.31 -8.22 11.09
C GLU A 308 14.28 -7.41 10.21
N GLU A 309 14.86 -6.37 10.75
CA GLU A 309 15.81 -5.52 10.04
C GLU A 309 17.03 -6.28 9.51
N ALA A 310 17.50 -7.27 10.28
CA ALA A 310 18.59 -8.14 9.87
C ALA A 310 18.30 -8.90 8.56
N VAL A 311 17.06 -9.33 8.37
CA VAL A 311 16.60 -10.03 7.16
C VAL A 311 16.54 -9.07 5.97
N ILE A 312 16.05 -7.85 6.18
CA ILE A 312 16.05 -6.80 5.14
C ILE A 312 17.48 -6.50 4.68
N ARG A 313 18.42 -6.36 5.63
CA ARG A 313 19.84 -6.13 5.33
C ARG A 313 20.48 -7.32 4.60
N ALA A 314 20.15 -8.55 4.99
CA ALA A 314 20.62 -9.74 4.29
C ALA A 314 20.12 -9.81 2.84
N GLN A 315 18.85 -9.47 2.61
CA GLN A 315 18.30 -9.38 1.25
C GLN A 315 18.92 -8.25 0.43
N ALA A 316 19.22 -7.10 1.03
CA ALA A 316 19.90 -6.01 0.35
C ALA A 316 21.31 -6.44 -0.11
N ARG A 317 22.06 -7.22 0.71
CA ARG A 317 23.34 -7.83 0.28
C ARG A 317 23.14 -8.78 -0.90
N HIS A 318 22.19 -9.68 -0.79
CA HIS A 318 21.86 -10.63 -1.86
C HIS A 318 21.48 -9.91 -3.16
N MET A 319 20.68 -8.84 -3.09
CA MET A 319 20.35 -8.02 -4.25
C MET A 319 21.60 -7.38 -4.88
N CYS A 320 22.50 -6.83 -4.07
CA CYS A 320 23.77 -6.29 -4.56
C CYS A 320 24.64 -7.34 -5.25
N ASP A 321 24.69 -8.56 -4.71
CA ASP A 321 25.44 -9.67 -5.33
C ASP A 321 24.78 -10.11 -6.65
N THR A 322 23.46 -10.25 -6.68
CA THR A 322 22.72 -10.59 -7.89
C THR A 322 22.96 -9.56 -8.99
N VAL A 323 22.84 -8.27 -8.67
CA VAL A 323 23.06 -7.21 -9.66
C VAL A 323 24.53 -7.18 -10.11
N ARG A 324 25.50 -7.45 -9.23
CA ARG A 324 26.92 -7.58 -9.62
C ARG A 324 27.11 -8.64 -10.70
N ASP A 325 26.44 -9.79 -10.54
CA ASP A 325 26.63 -10.93 -11.44
C ASP A 325 25.95 -10.68 -12.82
N TYR A 326 24.96 -9.80 -12.87
CA TYR A 326 24.27 -9.40 -14.10
C TYR A 326 24.67 -8.02 -14.64
N ALA A 327 25.32 -7.16 -13.86
CA ALA A 327 25.79 -5.85 -14.32
C ALA A 327 26.84 -6.03 -15.43
N GLY A 328 26.64 -5.35 -16.55
CA GLY A 328 27.49 -5.52 -17.75
C GLY A 328 26.97 -6.58 -18.73
N GLN A 329 25.93 -7.32 -18.38
CA GLN A 329 25.26 -8.28 -19.26
C GLN A 329 24.02 -7.66 -19.94
N ALA A 330 24.10 -6.38 -20.31
CA ALA A 330 23.02 -5.69 -21.00
C ALA A 330 22.65 -6.43 -22.29
N GLY A 331 21.43 -6.92 -22.35
CA GLY A 331 20.83 -7.60 -23.52
C GLY A 331 19.82 -6.73 -24.22
N GLU A 332 19.02 -7.35 -25.07
CA GLU A 332 17.93 -6.67 -25.79
C GLU A 332 16.65 -6.53 -24.94
N ASN A 333 16.63 -7.06 -23.71
CA ASN A 333 15.47 -7.04 -22.84
C ASN A 333 15.40 -5.75 -22.02
N ALA A 334 14.32 -4.97 -22.15
CA ALA A 334 14.09 -3.73 -21.42
C ALA A 334 14.09 -3.89 -19.89
N HIS A 335 13.77 -5.08 -19.36
CA HIS A 335 13.85 -5.38 -17.92
C HIS A 335 15.27 -5.30 -17.35
N TYR A 336 16.29 -5.14 -18.18
CA TYR A 336 17.63 -4.82 -17.70
C TYR A 336 17.68 -3.51 -16.89
N ALA A 337 16.82 -2.55 -17.24
CA ALA A 337 16.68 -1.30 -16.49
C ALA A 337 16.17 -1.52 -15.04
N ASP A 338 15.42 -2.60 -14.80
CA ASP A 338 14.89 -2.92 -13.47
C ASP A 338 15.99 -3.15 -12.42
N TRP A 339 17.19 -3.57 -12.80
CA TRP A 339 18.29 -3.72 -11.85
C TRP A 339 18.66 -2.39 -11.19
N LEU A 340 18.67 -1.30 -11.95
CA LEU A 340 18.91 0.04 -11.41
C LEU A 340 17.75 0.51 -10.53
N LEU A 341 16.51 0.24 -10.94
CA LEU A 341 15.30 0.59 -10.19
C LEU A 341 15.19 -0.20 -8.88
N LEU A 342 15.56 -1.50 -8.88
CA LEU A 342 15.60 -2.35 -7.69
C LEU A 342 16.66 -1.89 -6.68
N LEU A 343 17.84 -1.48 -7.14
CA LEU A 343 18.86 -0.89 -6.27
C LEU A 343 18.37 0.41 -5.65
N SER A 344 17.67 1.26 -6.43
CA SER A 344 17.05 2.50 -5.93
C SER A 344 16.01 2.21 -4.84
N GLN A 345 15.17 1.20 -5.04
CA GLN A 345 14.16 0.75 -4.07
C GLN A 345 14.81 0.17 -2.81
N THR A 346 15.88 -0.61 -2.97
CA THR A 346 16.66 -1.17 -1.85
C THR A 346 17.27 -0.05 -1.02
N LEU A 347 17.94 0.91 -1.65
CA LEU A 347 18.55 2.05 -0.98
C LEU A 347 17.52 2.91 -0.24
N TYR A 348 16.40 3.21 -0.90
CA TYR A 348 15.27 3.91 -0.27
C TYR A 348 14.82 3.20 1.01
N THR A 349 14.62 1.89 0.95
CA THR A 349 14.15 1.12 2.12
C THR A 349 15.17 1.13 3.26
N LEU A 350 16.46 0.99 2.97
CA LEU A 350 17.52 1.03 4.00
C LEU A 350 17.62 2.40 4.68
N ILE A 351 17.43 3.48 3.93
CA ILE A 351 17.54 4.85 4.48
C ILE A 351 16.27 5.24 5.25
N THR A 352 15.10 4.95 4.69
CA THR A 352 13.83 5.46 5.24
C THR A 352 13.13 4.46 6.19
N GLY A 353 13.50 3.19 6.14
CA GLY A 353 12.80 2.09 6.82
C GLY A 353 11.42 1.76 6.21
N SER A 354 11.05 2.41 5.09
CA SER A 354 9.75 2.28 4.43
C SER A 354 9.85 1.46 3.14
N THR A 355 8.72 0.90 2.70
CA THR A 355 8.61 0.23 1.40
C THR A 355 7.82 1.11 0.44
N THR A 356 8.17 1.10 -0.85
CA THR A 356 7.46 1.83 -1.90
C THR A 356 7.70 1.19 -3.27
N GLY A 357 6.96 1.61 -4.29
CA GLY A 357 7.16 1.17 -5.68
C GLY A 357 8.51 1.63 -6.26
N LYS A 358 8.98 0.93 -7.30
CA LYS A 358 10.26 1.23 -7.97
C LYS A 358 10.31 2.67 -8.49
N THR A 359 9.20 3.13 -9.10
CA THR A 359 9.11 4.51 -9.64
C THR A 359 9.26 5.57 -8.54
N ALA A 360 8.53 5.43 -7.43
CA ALA A 360 8.57 6.38 -6.32
C ALA A 360 9.95 6.40 -5.65
N ALA A 361 10.54 5.22 -5.39
CA ALA A 361 11.88 5.10 -4.83
C ALA A 361 12.94 5.76 -5.73
N THR A 362 12.85 5.54 -7.04
CA THR A 362 13.80 6.10 -8.01
C THR A 362 13.66 7.61 -8.13
N LYS A 363 12.44 8.14 -8.14
CA LYS A 363 12.18 9.59 -8.11
C LYS A 363 12.72 10.23 -6.83
N TRP A 364 12.51 9.58 -5.69
CA TRP A 364 13.06 10.02 -4.42
C TRP A 364 14.59 10.08 -4.48
N LEU A 365 15.24 9.01 -4.93
CA LEU A 365 16.69 8.95 -5.04
C LEU A 365 17.21 10.04 -6.01
N HIS A 366 16.58 10.20 -7.17
CA HIS A 366 16.93 11.25 -8.15
C HIS A 366 16.88 12.66 -7.53
N ALA A 367 15.95 12.92 -6.62
CA ALA A 367 15.86 14.21 -5.93
C ALA A 367 16.93 14.41 -4.85
N HIS A 368 17.50 13.33 -4.28
CA HIS A 368 18.43 13.37 -3.15
C HIS A 368 19.91 13.14 -3.50
N VAL A 369 20.21 12.67 -4.72
CA VAL A 369 21.61 12.53 -5.17
C VAL A 369 22.08 13.81 -5.85
N GLU A 370 23.39 14.08 -5.76
CA GLU A 370 24.01 15.22 -6.48
C GLU A 370 24.71 14.80 -7.78
N ASP A 371 25.07 13.51 -7.88
CA ASP A 371 25.75 12.95 -9.05
C ASP A 371 24.92 13.07 -10.33
N ALA A 372 25.36 13.92 -11.25
CA ALA A 372 24.62 14.18 -12.49
C ALA A 372 24.53 12.94 -13.40
N ALA A 373 25.58 12.09 -13.43
CA ALA A 373 25.55 10.87 -14.24
C ALA A 373 24.55 9.85 -13.69
N LEU A 374 24.46 9.72 -12.37
CA LEU A 374 23.46 8.88 -11.71
C LEU A 374 22.05 9.42 -11.96
N LYS A 375 21.82 10.74 -11.84
CA LYS A 375 20.51 11.36 -12.17
C LYS A 375 20.06 11.05 -13.59
N ILE A 376 20.95 11.17 -14.56
CA ILE A 376 20.64 10.88 -15.97
C ILE A 376 20.26 9.39 -16.13
N ALA A 377 21.00 8.50 -15.51
CA ALA A 377 20.73 7.06 -15.60
C ALA A 377 19.39 6.68 -14.92
N LEU A 378 19.09 7.27 -13.75
CA LEU A 378 17.81 7.05 -13.06
C LEU A 378 16.63 7.54 -13.90
N ALA A 379 16.74 8.72 -14.51
CA ALA A 379 15.72 9.26 -15.41
C ALA A 379 15.52 8.36 -16.64
N ALA A 380 16.61 7.91 -17.26
CA ALA A 380 16.57 7.00 -18.41
C ALA A 380 15.96 5.63 -18.06
N ALA A 381 16.27 5.08 -16.87
CA ALA A 381 15.67 3.82 -16.41
C ALA A 381 14.16 3.96 -16.16
N LEU A 382 13.70 5.10 -15.64
CA LEU A 382 12.27 5.40 -15.52
C LEU A 382 11.61 5.56 -16.89
N ASP A 383 12.26 6.20 -17.85
CA ASP A 383 11.73 6.32 -19.21
C ASP A 383 11.53 4.94 -19.84
N VAL A 384 12.50 4.04 -19.72
CA VAL A 384 12.37 2.63 -20.17
C VAL A 384 11.19 1.93 -19.49
N ARG A 385 10.95 2.17 -18.18
CA ARG A 385 9.84 1.57 -17.47
C ARG A 385 8.48 2.03 -18.01
N PHE A 386 8.36 3.31 -18.37
CA PHE A 386 7.14 3.87 -18.95
C PHE A 386 6.99 3.58 -20.45
N HIS A 387 8.11 3.46 -21.15
CA HIS A 387 8.23 3.33 -22.60
C HIS A 387 9.25 2.24 -22.95
N PRO A 388 8.96 0.94 -22.70
CA PRO A 388 9.92 -0.15 -22.88
C PRO A 388 10.42 -0.31 -24.33
N GLU A 389 9.68 0.18 -25.30
CA GLU A 389 10.07 0.25 -26.70
C GLU A 389 11.24 1.21 -26.97
N THR A 390 11.54 2.11 -26.05
CA THR A 390 12.69 3.03 -26.14
C THR A 390 14.00 2.36 -25.79
N TYR A 391 13.98 1.23 -25.10
CA TYR A 391 15.17 0.53 -24.66
C TYR A 391 16.01 0.04 -25.86
N ARG A 392 17.31 0.19 -25.73
CA ARG A 392 18.35 -0.36 -26.62
C ARG A 392 19.49 -0.88 -25.74
N LYS A 393 20.17 -1.90 -26.19
CA LYS A 393 21.32 -2.48 -25.48
C LYS A 393 22.38 -1.43 -25.13
N SER A 394 22.67 -0.50 -26.05
CA SER A 394 23.61 0.61 -25.81
C SER A 394 23.19 1.53 -24.68
N LEU A 395 21.89 1.75 -24.47
CA LEU A 395 21.37 2.47 -23.32
C LEU A 395 21.57 1.65 -22.03
N GLY A 396 21.27 0.34 -22.05
CA GLY A 396 21.50 -0.57 -20.92
C GLY A 396 22.96 -0.59 -20.47
N GLU A 397 23.91 -0.56 -21.41
CA GLU A 397 25.34 -0.50 -21.09
C GLU A 397 25.73 0.75 -20.28
N THR A 398 24.98 1.87 -20.43
CA THR A 398 25.19 3.08 -19.64
C THR A 398 24.81 2.93 -18.17
N PHE A 399 23.98 1.95 -17.82
CA PHE A 399 23.53 1.69 -16.43
C PHE A 399 24.59 0.97 -15.58
N THR A 400 25.61 0.37 -16.17
CA THR A 400 26.60 -0.45 -15.45
C THR A 400 27.31 0.33 -14.34
N LYS A 401 27.83 1.52 -14.63
CA LYS A 401 28.50 2.37 -13.62
C LYS A 401 27.54 2.88 -12.53
N PRO A 402 26.35 3.40 -12.87
CA PRO A 402 25.30 3.74 -11.90
C PRO A 402 24.92 2.58 -10.98
N MET A 403 24.76 1.36 -11.51
CA MET A 403 24.47 0.17 -10.70
C MET A 403 25.61 -0.14 -9.74
N GLN A 404 26.87 -0.06 -10.20
CA GLN A 404 28.02 -0.25 -9.32
C GLN A 404 28.01 0.78 -8.20
N ARG A 405 27.78 2.06 -8.49
CA ARG A 405 27.71 3.14 -7.50
C ARG A 405 26.64 2.88 -6.45
N LEU A 406 25.42 2.55 -6.85
CA LEU A 406 24.35 2.27 -5.89
C LEU A 406 24.65 1.04 -5.02
N ARG A 407 25.32 0.03 -5.56
CA ARG A 407 25.76 -1.12 -4.76
C ARG A 407 26.79 -0.72 -3.69
N GLU A 408 27.71 0.18 -4.02
CA GLU A 408 28.68 0.73 -3.07
C GLU A 408 27.98 1.55 -1.98
N ASP A 409 27.02 2.39 -2.34
CA ASP A 409 26.22 3.18 -1.39
C ASP A 409 25.39 2.26 -0.47
N ILE A 410 24.78 1.21 -0.99
CA ILE A 410 24.07 0.19 -0.19
C ILE A 410 25.06 -0.54 0.75
N ALA A 411 26.21 -0.96 0.25
CA ALA A 411 27.21 -1.66 1.05
C ALA A 411 27.72 -0.81 2.23
N ALA A 412 27.81 0.51 2.05
CA ALA A 412 28.19 1.44 3.11
C ALA A 412 27.15 1.54 4.25
N LEU A 413 25.88 1.17 3.99
CA LEU A 413 24.80 1.15 4.98
C LEU A 413 24.65 -0.20 5.68
N LEU A 414 25.26 -1.27 5.16
CA LEU A 414 25.10 -2.65 5.64
C LEU A 414 26.18 -3.06 6.62
#